data_f99be50df171ad365497dae37390d4a1
#
_entry.id   f99be50df171ad365497dae37390d4a1
#
_cell.length_a   1.000
_cell.length_b   1.000
_cell.length_c   1.000
_cell.angle_alpha   90.00
_cell.angle_beta   90.00
_cell.angle_gamma   90.00
#
_symmetry.space_group_name_H-M   'P 1'
#
loop_
_entity.id
_entity.type
_entity.pdbx_description
1 polymer ?
#
loop_
_entity_poly.entity_id
_entity_poly.type
_entity_poly.pdbx_seq_one_letter_code
_entity_poly.pdbx_strand_id
1 'polypeptide(L)'
;MGQPQGEGLKVGFDSSLRLEFHGSKVTSDCGLLAYRDLDEALGLFESASKVLIDRRTGRNVQHEVENLLRQSVYSRLAGYDDVNDAARMSKDPVMRAITEKRDVKKNAASTNTMGRFETEMLPLAENLRALSEINSKWVDRAMAKTKHRRVILDPDSSVSKVFGEQEGSAYNGHFGCTCFHPVFCFNNFGDCEGAMLRAGNVHSADSWRELMSPIYKRYENKNIRLYFRADAAFAKPEIYEDLEERGFLYAIRLPSNNILQRLIQDLLTRPVGRPPRKPIVLYGDFMYRSASWDKSRRVVAKVEWHQGELFPRVGFIVTNMSARAKGVVRFYNGRGTAEQWIKEGKYALNWTRLSCKQFDSNRVRLGLFVLAYNLGNFLRRLALPREIKHWSLRTLLTKLIKIGAKVVRHSKYVTFQMAEVAVSKKLFAEILLRIKKLRCCTA
;
A
#
# COMPACT_ATOMS: atom_id res chain seq x y z
N MET A 1 25.27 -27.33 -39.69
CA MET A 1 26.62 -26.77 -39.54
C MET A 1 26.67 -25.97 -38.27
N GLY A 2 27.39 -26.48 -37.24
CA GLY A 2 27.55 -25.77 -35.97
C GLY A 2 28.52 -24.62 -36.15
N GLN A 3 28.13 -23.42 -35.69
CA GLN A 3 29.08 -22.32 -35.61
C GLN A 3 30.21 -22.72 -34.63
N PRO A 4 31.46 -22.34 -34.88
CA PRO A 4 32.57 -22.64 -33.98
C PRO A 4 32.25 -21.97 -32.62
N GLN A 5 32.31 -22.77 -31.56
CA GLN A 5 32.24 -22.28 -30.18
C GLN A 5 33.44 -21.37 -29.96
N GLY A 6 33.22 -20.04 -29.97
CA GLY A 6 34.24 -19.09 -29.59
C GLY A 6 34.66 -19.37 -28.14
N GLU A 7 35.95 -19.23 -27.84
CA GLU A 7 36.45 -19.35 -26.49
C GLU A 7 35.67 -18.37 -25.59
N GLY A 8 34.96 -18.91 -24.57
CA GLY A 8 34.22 -18.07 -23.62
C GLY A 8 35.15 -17.06 -22.94
N LEU A 9 34.62 -15.88 -22.63
CA LEU A 9 35.37 -14.86 -21.92
C LEU A 9 35.80 -15.38 -20.55
N LYS A 10 37.07 -15.12 -20.16
CA LYS A 10 37.63 -15.54 -18.87
C LYS A 10 37.60 -14.36 -17.89
N VAL A 11 37.38 -14.63 -16.61
CA VAL A 11 37.48 -13.63 -15.53
C VAL A 11 38.85 -13.76 -14.85
N GLY A 12 39.44 -12.62 -14.44
CA GLY A 12 40.82 -12.62 -13.94
C GLY A 12 41.02 -13.16 -12.53
N PHE A 13 39.94 -13.25 -11.70
CA PHE A 13 40.05 -13.75 -10.33
C PHE A 13 39.93 -15.27 -10.23
N ASP A 14 39.40 -15.95 -11.26
CA ASP A 14 39.27 -17.40 -11.32
C ASP A 14 39.28 -17.86 -12.78
N SER A 15 40.38 -18.49 -13.19
CA SER A 15 40.61 -18.96 -14.57
C SER A 15 39.72 -20.13 -14.98
N SER A 16 39.07 -20.80 -14.03
CA SER A 16 38.12 -21.89 -14.31
C SER A 16 36.76 -21.39 -14.78
N LEU A 17 36.42 -20.12 -14.51
CA LEU A 17 35.16 -19.53 -14.91
C LEU A 17 35.21 -19.03 -16.36
N ARG A 18 34.15 -19.33 -17.09
CA ARG A 18 33.94 -18.89 -18.47
C ARG A 18 32.61 -18.17 -18.60
N LEU A 19 32.60 -17.08 -19.36
CA LEU A 19 31.39 -16.30 -19.66
C LEU A 19 31.05 -16.54 -21.14
N GLU A 20 29.82 -16.98 -21.39
CA GLU A 20 29.34 -17.27 -22.74
C GLU A 20 27.98 -16.60 -22.96
N PHE A 21 27.76 -16.07 -24.16
CA PHE A 21 26.52 -15.39 -24.55
C PHE A 21 25.78 -16.22 -25.60
N HIS A 22 24.82 -17.01 -25.16
CA HIS A 22 24.05 -17.90 -26.03
C HIS A 22 22.76 -17.28 -26.61
N GLY A 23 22.54 -15.95 -26.46
CA GLY A 23 21.34 -15.27 -26.94
C GLY A 23 20.04 -15.75 -26.29
N SER A 24 20.12 -16.40 -25.14
CA SER A 24 18.95 -16.90 -24.43
C SER A 24 18.06 -15.76 -23.95
N LYS A 25 16.73 -15.90 -24.13
CA LYS A 25 15.76 -14.99 -23.54
C LYS A 25 15.55 -15.38 -22.08
N VAL A 26 15.89 -14.48 -21.19
CA VAL A 26 15.77 -14.67 -19.75
C VAL A 26 14.99 -13.54 -19.12
N THR A 27 14.36 -13.80 -17.98
CA THR A 27 13.71 -12.81 -17.12
C THR A 27 14.13 -13.05 -15.67
N SER A 28 14.13 -12.02 -14.86
CA SER A 28 14.31 -12.11 -13.40
C SER A 28 13.00 -12.04 -12.62
N ASP A 29 11.87 -11.78 -13.28
CA ASP A 29 10.62 -11.38 -12.66
C ASP A 29 9.45 -12.35 -12.93
N CYS A 30 9.78 -13.66 -13.07
CA CYS A 30 8.80 -14.65 -13.51
C CYS A 30 7.60 -14.80 -12.56
N GLY A 31 7.75 -14.48 -11.29
CA GLY A 31 6.66 -14.50 -10.32
C GLY A 31 5.54 -13.48 -10.62
N LEU A 32 5.79 -12.46 -11.44
CA LEU A 32 4.73 -11.55 -11.91
C LEU A 32 3.60 -12.27 -12.65
N LEU A 33 3.85 -13.45 -13.21
CA LEU A 33 2.82 -14.27 -13.86
C LEU A 33 1.72 -14.69 -12.88
N ALA A 34 2.05 -14.97 -11.61
CA ALA A 34 1.04 -15.26 -10.58
C ALA A 34 0.17 -14.02 -10.28
N TYR A 35 0.77 -12.83 -10.26
CA TYR A 35 0.01 -11.58 -10.10
C TYR A 35 -0.87 -11.28 -11.32
N ARG A 36 -0.42 -11.65 -12.53
CA ARG A 36 -1.24 -11.51 -13.74
C ARG A 36 -2.45 -12.44 -13.70
N ASP A 37 -2.29 -13.66 -13.19
CA ASP A 37 -3.40 -14.59 -12.99
C ASP A 37 -4.38 -14.10 -11.91
N LEU A 38 -3.87 -13.46 -10.84
CA LEU A 38 -4.69 -12.80 -9.82
C LEU A 38 -5.47 -11.60 -10.39
N ASP A 39 -4.82 -10.76 -11.21
CA ASP A 39 -5.46 -9.66 -11.93
C ASP A 39 -6.65 -10.16 -12.76
N GLU A 40 -6.47 -11.20 -13.55
CA GLU A 40 -7.54 -11.84 -14.32
C GLU A 40 -8.66 -12.40 -13.42
N ALA A 41 -8.29 -13.06 -12.32
CA ALA A 41 -9.26 -13.64 -11.39
C ALA A 41 -10.14 -12.60 -10.67
N LEU A 42 -9.61 -11.41 -10.46
CA LEU A 42 -10.30 -10.28 -9.83
C LEU A 42 -10.82 -9.27 -10.86
N GLY A 43 -10.43 -9.36 -12.13
CA GLY A 43 -10.81 -8.44 -13.21
C GLY A 43 -10.29 -7.01 -13.00
N LEU A 44 -9.10 -6.82 -12.38
CA LEU A 44 -8.67 -5.52 -11.87
C LEU A 44 -8.50 -4.46 -12.97
N PHE A 45 -7.74 -4.76 -14.01
CA PHE A 45 -7.40 -3.78 -15.06
C PHE A 45 -8.47 -3.62 -16.12
N GLU A 46 -9.36 -4.58 -16.31
CA GLU A 46 -10.44 -4.52 -17.32
C GLU A 46 -11.32 -3.27 -17.16
N SER A 47 -11.55 -2.83 -15.93
CA SER A 47 -12.33 -1.63 -15.65
C SER A 47 -11.57 -0.33 -15.86
N ALA A 48 -10.25 -0.36 -15.92
CA ALA A 48 -9.42 0.85 -16.02
C ALA A 48 -9.59 1.54 -17.40
N SER A 49 -9.64 0.77 -18.48
CA SER A 49 -9.84 1.29 -19.83
C SER A 49 -11.19 1.99 -20.01
N LYS A 50 -12.19 1.69 -19.18
CA LYS A 50 -13.52 2.28 -19.23
C LYS A 50 -13.63 3.63 -18.51
N VAL A 51 -12.68 3.95 -17.62
CA VAL A 51 -12.72 5.17 -16.80
C VAL A 51 -11.57 6.15 -17.11
N LEU A 52 -10.45 5.65 -17.65
CA LEU A 52 -9.33 6.49 -18.07
C LEU A 52 -9.62 7.09 -19.45
N ILE A 53 -9.45 8.40 -19.56
CA ILE A 53 -9.62 9.12 -20.83
C ILE A 53 -8.30 9.09 -21.59
N ASP A 54 -8.35 8.51 -22.79
CA ASP A 54 -7.25 8.51 -23.74
C ASP A 54 -7.51 9.57 -24.82
N ARG A 55 -6.74 10.64 -24.79
CA ARG A 55 -6.83 11.72 -25.79
C ARG A 55 -5.88 11.52 -26.97
N ARG A 56 -5.17 10.41 -27.05
CA ARG A 56 -4.27 10.11 -28.15
C ARG A 56 -5.09 9.86 -29.43
N THR A 57 -4.86 10.67 -30.42
CA THR A 57 -5.47 10.54 -31.76
C THR A 57 -4.40 10.12 -32.76
N GLY A 58 -4.66 9.09 -33.55
CA GLY A 58 -3.75 8.68 -34.61
C GLY A 58 -3.70 7.18 -34.83
N ARG A 59 -3.27 6.79 -36.04
CA ARG A 59 -3.16 5.37 -36.46
C ARG A 59 -1.99 4.64 -35.80
N ASN A 60 -1.09 5.35 -35.10
CA ASN A 60 0.13 4.81 -34.52
C ASN A 60 0.02 4.53 -32.99
N VAL A 61 -1.19 4.45 -32.43
CA VAL A 61 -1.39 4.06 -31.03
C VAL A 61 -1.08 2.56 -30.91
N GLN A 62 0.14 2.22 -30.48
CA GLN A 62 0.62 0.84 -30.38
C GLN A 62 0.18 0.13 -29.10
N HIS A 63 -0.04 0.88 -28.01
CA HIS A 63 -0.35 0.34 -26.69
C HIS A 63 -1.66 0.92 -26.17
N GLU A 64 -2.60 0.08 -25.79
CA GLU A 64 -3.83 0.44 -25.12
C GLU A 64 -3.54 1.00 -23.72
N VAL A 65 -4.43 1.88 -23.20
CA VAL A 65 -4.31 2.49 -21.88
C VAL A 65 -4.21 1.45 -20.77
N GLU A 66 -4.98 0.36 -20.90
CA GLU A 66 -4.94 -0.77 -19.97
C GLU A 66 -3.53 -1.39 -19.88
N ASN A 67 -2.87 -1.56 -21.03
CA ASN A 67 -1.53 -2.14 -21.09
C ASN A 67 -0.47 -1.19 -20.50
N LEU A 68 -0.62 0.13 -20.73
CA LEU A 68 0.25 1.14 -20.12
C LEU A 68 0.10 1.17 -18.59
N LEU A 69 -1.14 1.17 -18.11
CA LEU A 69 -1.42 1.14 -16.67
C LEU A 69 -0.86 -0.15 -16.05
N ARG A 70 -1.07 -1.29 -16.73
CA ARG A 70 -0.54 -2.58 -16.27
C ARG A 70 0.98 -2.56 -16.19
N GLN A 71 1.67 -2.10 -17.24
CA GLN A 71 3.13 -1.97 -17.24
C GLN A 71 3.61 -1.10 -16.09
N SER A 72 3.00 0.06 -15.87
CA SER A 72 3.35 1.00 -14.80
C SER A 72 3.21 0.38 -13.40
N VAL A 73 2.09 -0.29 -13.12
CA VAL A 73 1.81 -0.91 -11.83
C VAL A 73 2.72 -2.13 -11.59
N TYR A 74 2.89 -2.99 -12.59
CA TYR A 74 3.72 -4.19 -12.46
C TYR A 74 5.22 -3.87 -12.35
N SER A 75 5.69 -2.83 -13.05
CA SER A 75 7.07 -2.35 -12.88
C SER A 75 7.33 -1.95 -11.43
N ARG A 76 6.44 -1.14 -10.83
CA ARG A 76 6.55 -0.73 -9.43
C ARG A 76 6.47 -1.91 -8.45
N LEU A 77 5.58 -2.85 -8.72
CA LEU A 77 5.44 -4.08 -7.91
C LEU A 77 6.73 -4.92 -7.95
N ALA A 78 7.43 -4.94 -9.08
CA ALA A 78 8.71 -5.62 -9.24
C ALA A 78 9.92 -4.80 -8.76
N GLY A 79 9.70 -3.60 -8.19
CA GLY A 79 10.75 -2.74 -7.65
C GLY A 79 11.43 -1.85 -8.67
N TYR A 80 10.84 -1.68 -9.86
CA TYR A 80 11.25 -0.72 -10.89
C TYR A 80 10.36 0.52 -10.78
N ASP A 81 10.82 1.51 -10.07
CA ASP A 81 10.02 2.67 -9.66
C ASP A 81 10.18 3.90 -10.59
N ASP A 82 11.07 3.80 -11.57
CA ASP A 82 11.32 4.88 -12.53
C ASP A 82 10.87 4.50 -13.95
N VAL A 83 10.38 5.49 -14.70
CA VAL A 83 9.98 5.29 -16.10
C VAL A 83 11.17 4.93 -17.01
N ASN A 84 12.40 5.27 -16.63
CA ASN A 84 13.60 4.90 -17.34
C ASN A 84 13.84 3.39 -17.33
N ASP A 85 13.35 2.67 -16.33
CA ASP A 85 13.40 1.21 -16.27
C ASP A 85 12.65 0.56 -17.45
N ALA A 86 11.71 1.26 -18.07
CA ALA A 86 11.00 0.79 -19.26
C ALA A 86 11.95 0.50 -20.44
N ALA A 87 13.15 1.11 -20.48
CA ALA A 87 14.16 0.76 -21.51
C ALA A 87 14.53 -0.73 -21.49
N ARG A 88 14.58 -1.33 -20.29
CA ARG A 88 14.85 -2.76 -20.06
C ARG A 88 13.56 -3.57 -20.01
N MET A 89 12.57 -3.10 -19.22
CA MET A 89 11.33 -3.81 -18.99
C MET A 89 10.49 -4.00 -20.26
N SER A 90 10.55 -3.05 -21.21
CA SER A 90 9.85 -3.22 -22.50
C SER A 90 10.33 -4.43 -23.31
N LYS A 91 11.54 -4.88 -23.08
CA LYS A 91 12.16 -6.04 -23.75
C LYS A 91 12.06 -7.31 -22.92
N ASP A 92 11.74 -7.21 -21.63
CA ASP A 92 11.64 -8.35 -20.73
C ASP A 92 10.49 -9.30 -21.15
N PRO A 93 10.75 -10.62 -21.27
CA PRO A 93 9.75 -11.58 -21.74
C PRO A 93 8.50 -11.66 -20.86
N VAL A 94 8.66 -11.52 -19.54
CA VAL A 94 7.50 -11.56 -18.61
C VAL A 94 6.70 -10.27 -18.72
N MET A 95 7.36 -9.10 -18.75
CA MET A 95 6.65 -7.82 -18.91
C MET A 95 5.83 -7.82 -20.20
N ARG A 96 6.39 -8.34 -21.28
CA ARG A 96 5.68 -8.49 -22.56
C ARG A 96 4.49 -9.44 -22.46
N ALA A 97 4.64 -10.57 -21.76
CA ALA A 97 3.56 -11.54 -21.57
C ALA A 97 2.40 -11.01 -20.71
N ILE A 98 2.69 -10.17 -19.72
CA ILE A 98 1.68 -9.61 -18.81
C ILE A 98 0.96 -8.40 -19.39
N THR A 99 1.61 -7.61 -20.25
CA THR A 99 1.01 -6.41 -20.87
C THR A 99 0.24 -6.75 -22.14
N GLU A 100 0.78 -7.59 -22.99
CA GLU A 100 0.22 -7.92 -24.32
C GLU A 100 -0.36 -9.34 -24.29
N LYS A 101 -1.69 -9.47 -24.32
CA LYS A 101 -2.35 -10.79 -24.40
C LYS A 101 -1.86 -11.53 -25.65
N ARG A 102 -1.03 -12.55 -25.48
CA ARG A 102 -0.52 -13.52 -26.48
C ARG A 102 0.58 -13.06 -27.43
N ASP A 103 0.93 -11.79 -27.59
CA ASP A 103 1.99 -11.43 -28.52
C ASP A 103 3.32 -11.09 -27.84
N VAL A 104 4.02 -12.12 -27.39
CA VAL A 104 5.40 -12.00 -26.84
C VAL A 104 6.40 -11.50 -27.91
N LYS A 105 5.97 -11.24 -29.16
CA LYS A 105 6.83 -10.72 -30.23
C LYS A 105 7.00 -9.22 -30.14
N LYS A 106 5.96 -8.47 -29.76
CA LYS A 106 6.03 -7.02 -29.63
C LYS A 106 6.66 -6.59 -28.30
N ASN A 107 7.41 -5.52 -28.31
CA ASN A 107 7.93 -4.92 -27.09
C ASN A 107 6.78 -4.27 -26.31
N ALA A 108 6.87 -4.26 -24.98
CA ALA A 108 6.03 -3.43 -24.16
C ALA A 108 6.41 -1.94 -24.36
N ALA A 109 5.70 -1.01 -23.74
CA ALA A 109 5.86 0.41 -23.99
C ALA A 109 7.27 0.91 -23.59
N SER A 110 7.82 1.78 -24.46
CA SER A 110 9.14 2.39 -24.26
C SER A 110 9.14 3.45 -23.16
N THR A 111 10.32 3.88 -22.73
CA THR A 111 10.51 4.97 -21.77
C THR A 111 9.73 6.23 -22.16
N ASN A 112 9.83 6.68 -23.41
CA ASN A 112 9.12 7.87 -23.86
C ASN A 112 7.59 7.69 -23.81
N THR A 113 7.09 6.51 -24.17
CA THR A 113 5.66 6.21 -24.10
C THR A 113 5.16 6.20 -22.65
N MET A 114 5.93 5.56 -21.74
CA MET A 114 5.60 5.54 -20.32
C MET A 114 5.73 6.92 -19.67
N GLY A 115 6.73 7.70 -20.05
CA GLY A 115 6.90 9.08 -19.61
C GLY A 115 5.67 9.92 -19.94
N ARG A 116 5.25 9.95 -21.22
CA ARG A 116 4.04 10.69 -21.63
C ARG A 116 2.77 10.19 -20.96
N PHE A 117 2.66 8.88 -20.77
CA PHE A 117 1.54 8.29 -20.04
C PHE A 117 1.43 8.84 -18.62
N GLU A 118 2.55 8.86 -17.86
CA GLU A 118 2.57 9.28 -16.47
C GLU A 118 2.62 10.81 -16.26
N THR A 119 3.13 11.60 -17.23
CA THR A 119 3.32 13.06 -17.06
C THR A 119 2.41 13.93 -17.94
N GLU A 120 1.76 13.37 -18.96
CA GLU A 120 0.89 14.15 -19.86
C GLU A 120 -0.55 13.63 -19.83
N MET A 121 -0.76 12.31 -19.77
CA MET A 121 -2.10 11.73 -19.87
C MET A 121 -2.74 11.53 -18.49
N LEU A 122 -2.07 10.88 -17.57
CA LEU A 122 -2.62 10.62 -16.23
C LEU A 122 -2.78 11.86 -15.34
N PRO A 123 -2.00 12.97 -15.48
CA PRO A 123 -2.22 14.18 -14.69
C PRO A 123 -3.48 14.97 -15.05
N LEU A 124 -4.19 14.63 -16.13
CA LEU A 124 -5.49 15.23 -16.41
C LEU A 124 -6.44 15.05 -15.23
N ALA A 125 -7.19 16.08 -14.86
CA ALA A 125 -8.05 16.08 -13.67
C ALA A 125 -9.03 14.89 -13.65
N GLU A 126 -9.55 14.51 -14.82
CA GLU A 126 -10.44 13.36 -14.98
C GLU A 126 -9.70 12.04 -14.68
N ASN A 127 -8.47 11.91 -15.15
CA ASN A 127 -7.67 10.69 -14.96
C ASN A 127 -7.13 10.57 -13.54
N LEU A 128 -6.82 11.69 -12.86
CA LEU A 128 -6.50 11.68 -11.43
C LEU A 128 -7.65 11.16 -10.56
N ARG A 129 -8.90 11.58 -10.90
CA ARG A 129 -10.10 11.03 -10.25
C ARG A 129 -10.30 9.56 -10.58
N ALA A 130 -10.10 9.19 -11.85
CA ALA A 130 -10.22 7.82 -12.33
C ALA A 130 -9.22 6.88 -11.62
N LEU A 131 -7.99 7.30 -11.35
CA LEU A 131 -7.02 6.50 -10.57
C LEU A 131 -7.54 6.18 -9.15
N SER A 132 -8.14 7.15 -8.48
CA SER A 132 -8.76 6.93 -7.16
C SER A 132 -9.97 6.00 -7.24
N GLU A 133 -10.77 6.13 -8.30
CA GLU A 133 -11.92 5.25 -8.56
C GLU A 133 -11.49 3.81 -8.88
N ILE A 134 -10.44 3.64 -9.68
CA ILE A 134 -9.83 2.33 -9.97
C ILE A 134 -9.37 1.68 -8.66
N ASN A 135 -8.66 2.42 -7.80
CA ASN A 135 -8.24 1.90 -6.49
C ASN A 135 -9.42 1.43 -5.65
N SER A 136 -10.46 2.25 -5.56
CA SER A 136 -11.69 1.92 -4.82
C SER A 136 -12.36 0.65 -5.34
N LYS A 137 -12.51 0.52 -6.67
CA LYS A 137 -13.07 -0.68 -7.32
C LYS A 137 -12.21 -1.93 -7.05
N TRP A 138 -10.88 -1.79 -7.04
CA TRP A 138 -9.97 -2.89 -6.75
C TRP A 138 -10.15 -3.40 -5.33
N VAL A 139 -10.21 -2.51 -4.35
CA VAL A 139 -10.46 -2.87 -2.95
C VAL A 139 -11.82 -3.55 -2.81
N ASP A 140 -12.88 -3.04 -3.44
CA ASP A 140 -14.21 -3.67 -3.41
C ASP A 140 -14.20 -5.09 -3.99
N ARG A 141 -13.55 -5.31 -5.13
CA ARG A 141 -13.43 -6.64 -5.76
C ARG A 141 -12.65 -7.62 -4.87
N ALA A 142 -11.57 -7.15 -4.26
CA ALA A 142 -10.80 -7.96 -3.34
C ALA A 142 -11.57 -8.27 -2.05
N MET A 143 -12.34 -7.32 -1.53
CA MET A 143 -13.20 -7.52 -0.37
C MET A 143 -14.38 -8.45 -0.65
N ALA A 144 -14.98 -8.42 -1.83
CA ALA A 144 -16.06 -9.31 -2.22
C ALA A 144 -15.66 -10.80 -2.21
N LYS A 145 -14.36 -11.13 -2.22
CA LYS A 145 -13.88 -12.52 -2.15
C LYS A 145 -13.87 -13.10 -0.73
N THR A 146 -14.19 -12.32 0.28
CA THR A 146 -14.21 -12.75 1.68
C THR A 146 -15.38 -12.09 2.42
N LYS A 147 -15.99 -12.81 3.37
CA LYS A 147 -17.10 -12.27 4.17
C LYS A 147 -16.56 -11.37 5.28
N HIS A 148 -17.07 -10.16 5.37
CA HIS A 148 -16.68 -9.18 6.38
C HIS A 148 -17.90 -8.68 7.15
N ARG A 149 -17.81 -8.64 8.48
CA ARG A 149 -18.84 -8.06 9.37
C ARG A 149 -18.45 -6.66 9.88
N ARG A 150 -17.20 -6.30 9.73
CA ARG A 150 -16.66 -5.02 10.18
C ARG A 150 -15.50 -4.57 9.28
N VAL A 151 -15.35 -3.26 9.17
CA VAL A 151 -14.17 -2.60 8.59
C VAL A 151 -13.67 -1.58 9.59
N ILE A 152 -12.38 -1.53 9.78
CA ILE A 152 -11.70 -0.55 10.63
C ILE A 152 -10.85 0.31 9.69
N LEU A 153 -11.09 1.61 9.70
CA LEU A 153 -10.35 2.58 8.91
C LEU A 153 -9.28 3.23 9.79
N ASP A 154 -8.05 3.16 9.34
CA ASP A 154 -6.87 3.71 9.99
C ASP A 154 -6.22 4.77 9.09
N PRO A 155 -6.64 6.05 9.14
CA PRO A 155 -5.92 7.12 8.47
C PRO A 155 -4.61 7.42 9.21
N ASP A 156 -3.56 7.66 8.43
CA ASP A 156 -2.27 8.07 8.95
C ASP A 156 -1.49 8.85 7.88
N SER A 157 -0.64 9.76 8.31
CA SER A 157 0.19 10.57 7.42
C SER A 157 1.63 10.07 7.39
N SER A 158 2.37 10.50 6.38
CA SER A 158 3.75 10.10 6.21
C SER A 158 4.57 11.20 5.54
N VAL A 159 5.87 11.18 5.77
CA VAL A 159 6.80 12.08 5.09
C VAL A 159 7.33 11.46 3.81
N SER A 160 7.39 12.25 2.72
CA SER A 160 8.10 11.94 1.49
C SER A 160 9.11 13.07 1.23
N LYS A 161 10.38 12.82 1.53
CA LYS A 161 11.47 13.81 1.37
C LYS A 161 11.64 14.18 -0.08
N VAL A 162 11.92 15.47 -0.31
CA VAL A 162 12.18 16.06 -1.62
C VAL A 162 13.62 16.54 -1.66
N PHE A 163 14.31 16.27 -2.76
CA PHE A 163 15.72 16.65 -2.99
C PHE A 163 15.80 17.54 -4.23
N GLY A 164 15.26 18.73 -4.16
CA GLY A 164 15.21 19.69 -5.27
C GLY A 164 13.96 20.55 -5.20
N GLU A 165 13.76 21.35 -6.23
CA GLU A 165 12.60 22.23 -6.36
C GLU A 165 11.46 21.49 -7.07
N GLN A 166 10.48 21.07 -6.31
CA GLN A 166 9.27 20.42 -6.82
C GLN A 166 8.05 21.21 -6.39
N GLU A 167 7.12 21.37 -7.30
CA GLU A 167 5.85 22.05 -7.05
C GLU A 167 5.12 21.42 -5.87
N GLY A 168 4.65 22.25 -4.92
CA GLY A 168 3.92 21.79 -3.72
C GLY A 168 4.83 21.19 -2.63
N SER A 169 6.14 21.08 -2.83
CA SER A 169 7.05 20.75 -1.74
C SER A 169 7.21 21.95 -0.80
N ALA A 170 7.32 21.67 0.50
CA ALA A 170 7.52 22.70 1.52
C ALA A 170 8.35 22.17 2.68
N TYR A 171 9.05 23.08 3.37
CA TYR A 171 9.77 22.74 4.61
C TYR A 171 8.77 22.39 5.73
N ASN A 172 9.03 21.29 6.40
CA ASN A 172 8.26 20.84 7.56
C ASN A 172 9.18 20.81 8.79
N GLY A 173 8.90 21.70 9.76
CA GLY A 173 9.70 21.82 10.98
C GLY A 173 9.67 20.56 11.86
N HIS A 174 8.59 19.79 11.85
CA HIS A 174 8.50 18.54 12.60
C HIS A 174 9.44 17.45 12.04
N PHE A 175 9.58 17.39 10.71
CA PHE A 175 10.46 16.44 10.05
C PHE A 175 11.87 16.99 9.77
N GLY A 176 12.08 18.29 9.93
CA GLY A 176 13.36 18.96 9.68
C GLY A 176 13.82 18.87 8.22
N CYS A 177 12.91 18.82 7.25
CA CYS A 177 13.25 18.70 5.83
C CYS A 177 12.16 19.26 4.91
N THR A 178 12.56 19.60 3.67
CA THR A 178 11.63 19.86 2.58
C THR A 178 11.02 18.53 2.11
N CYS A 179 9.70 18.47 2.03
CA CYS A 179 9.00 17.24 1.77
C CYS A 179 7.61 17.48 1.15
N PHE A 180 6.97 16.41 0.74
CA PHE A 180 5.52 16.25 0.70
C PHE A 180 5.05 15.54 1.97
N HIS A 181 3.78 15.76 2.33
CA HIS A 181 3.15 15.15 3.50
C HIS A 181 1.89 14.38 3.10
N PRO A 182 2.04 13.24 2.37
CA PRO A 182 0.90 12.43 1.96
C PRO A 182 0.16 11.84 3.17
N VAL A 183 -1.15 11.69 3.01
CA VAL A 183 -2.02 10.97 3.95
C VAL A 183 -2.57 9.73 3.28
N PHE A 184 -2.67 8.64 4.03
CA PHE A 184 -3.18 7.34 3.60
C PHE A 184 -4.33 6.93 4.51
N CYS A 185 -5.24 6.11 4.01
CA CYS A 185 -6.21 5.41 4.82
C CYS A 185 -6.13 3.92 4.51
N PHE A 186 -5.92 3.10 5.53
CA PHE A 186 -5.91 1.63 5.38
C PHE A 186 -7.14 1.02 6.04
N ASN A 187 -7.55 -0.15 5.54
CA ASN A 187 -8.50 -0.97 6.28
C ASN A 187 -7.77 -2.04 7.10
N ASN A 188 -8.49 -2.72 7.98
CA ASN A 188 -7.94 -3.76 8.85
C ASN A 188 -7.43 -5.03 8.12
N PHE A 189 -7.57 -5.11 6.80
CA PHE A 189 -7.00 -6.15 5.95
C PHE A 189 -5.68 -5.74 5.31
N GLY A 190 -5.24 -4.51 5.56
CA GLY A 190 -4.05 -3.90 5.00
C GLY A 190 -4.23 -3.36 3.59
N ASP A 191 -5.46 -3.28 3.08
CA ASP A 191 -5.69 -2.63 1.79
C ASP A 191 -5.64 -1.10 1.98
N CYS A 192 -4.96 -0.39 1.11
CA CYS A 192 -4.97 1.06 1.06
C CYS A 192 -6.27 1.53 0.39
N GLU A 193 -7.20 2.02 1.21
CA GLU A 193 -8.51 2.52 0.80
C GLU A 193 -8.40 3.79 -0.05
N GLY A 194 -7.42 4.63 0.27
CA GLY A 194 -7.12 5.86 -0.43
C GLY A 194 -5.82 6.48 0.05
N ALA A 195 -5.26 7.33 -0.80
CA ALA A 195 -4.10 8.15 -0.50
C ALA A 195 -4.23 9.51 -1.19
N MET A 196 -3.69 10.54 -0.55
CA MET A 196 -3.68 11.90 -1.09
C MET A 196 -2.30 12.52 -0.88
N LEU A 197 -1.72 13.04 -1.96
CA LEU A 197 -0.51 13.86 -1.88
C LEU A 197 -0.88 15.26 -1.42
N ARG A 198 -0.08 15.81 -0.50
CA ARG A 198 -0.28 17.16 0.07
C ARG A 198 1.05 17.88 0.17
N ALA A 199 1.00 19.20 0.27
CA ALA A 199 2.19 20.00 0.54
C ALA A 199 2.86 19.58 1.85
N GLY A 200 4.17 19.84 1.97
CA GLY A 200 4.96 19.40 3.11
C GLY A 200 4.59 20.05 4.44
N ASN A 201 4.11 21.28 4.40
CA ASN A 201 3.83 22.12 5.58
C ASN A 201 2.39 22.03 6.11
N VAL A 202 1.58 21.08 5.61
CA VAL A 202 0.20 20.90 6.09
C VAL A 202 0.15 20.04 7.36
N HIS A 203 -0.87 20.25 8.19
CA HIS A 203 -1.10 19.41 9.37
C HIS A 203 -1.56 18.00 8.97
N SER A 204 -1.26 16.99 9.79
CA SER A 204 -1.55 15.59 9.47
C SER A 204 -3.01 15.30 9.16
N ALA A 205 -3.94 15.98 9.81
CA ALA A 205 -5.38 15.83 9.57
C ALA A 205 -5.97 16.83 8.57
N ASP A 206 -5.17 17.70 7.95
CA ASP A 206 -5.73 18.60 6.93
C ASP A 206 -6.24 17.79 5.73
N SER A 207 -7.26 18.31 5.05
CA SER A 207 -7.94 17.64 3.92
C SER A 207 -8.46 16.21 4.21
N TRP A 208 -8.67 15.88 5.48
CA TRP A 208 -9.18 14.57 5.87
C TRP A 208 -10.52 14.23 5.20
N ARG A 209 -11.41 15.22 5.03
CA ARG A 209 -12.72 15.04 4.37
C ARG A 209 -12.58 14.64 2.93
N GLU A 210 -11.64 15.23 2.21
CA GLU A 210 -11.37 14.91 0.80
C GLU A 210 -10.92 13.46 0.65
N LEU A 211 -10.08 12.97 1.57
CA LEU A 211 -9.66 11.57 1.62
C LEU A 211 -10.79 10.62 2.01
N MET A 212 -11.56 10.98 3.05
CA MET A 212 -12.49 10.05 3.68
C MET A 212 -13.86 10.00 2.99
N SER A 213 -14.34 11.11 2.39
CA SER A 213 -15.67 11.16 1.77
C SER A 213 -15.89 10.09 0.69
N PRO A 214 -14.96 9.83 -0.25
CA PRO A 214 -15.12 8.74 -1.20
C PRO A 214 -15.13 7.36 -0.54
N ILE A 215 -14.38 7.19 0.55
CA ILE A 215 -14.34 5.94 1.32
C ILE A 215 -15.66 5.71 2.02
N TYR A 216 -16.21 6.72 2.70
CA TYR A 216 -17.50 6.65 3.37
C TYR A 216 -18.63 6.28 2.42
N LYS A 217 -18.73 6.99 1.27
CA LYS A 217 -19.73 6.72 0.23
C LYS A 217 -19.71 5.26 -0.23
N ARG A 218 -18.54 4.64 -0.26
CA ARG A 218 -18.37 3.25 -0.68
C ARG A 218 -18.95 2.24 0.32
N TYR A 219 -19.01 2.61 1.61
CA TYR A 219 -19.53 1.76 2.68
C TYR A 219 -20.97 2.10 3.10
N GLU A 220 -21.53 3.21 2.65
CA GLU A 220 -22.81 3.77 3.10
C GLU A 220 -23.98 2.76 3.03
N ASN A 221 -24.05 1.95 1.96
CA ASN A 221 -25.11 0.98 1.74
C ASN A 221 -24.70 -0.47 2.04
N LYS A 222 -23.59 -0.67 2.76
CA LYS A 222 -23.11 -2.01 3.10
C LYS A 222 -23.50 -2.36 4.54
N ASN A 223 -24.07 -3.52 4.77
CA ASN A 223 -24.37 -4.02 6.12
C ASN A 223 -23.08 -4.45 6.85
N ILE A 224 -22.20 -3.49 7.13
CA ILE A 224 -20.90 -3.69 7.75
C ILE A 224 -20.74 -2.68 8.87
N ARG A 225 -20.29 -3.10 10.05
CA ARG A 225 -19.96 -2.19 11.14
C ARG A 225 -18.66 -1.45 10.82
N LEU A 226 -18.71 -0.13 10.89
CA LEU A 226 -17.57 0.73 10.56
C LEU A 226 -16.91 1.24 11.84
N TYR A 227 -15.59 1.18 11.85
CA TYR A 227 -14.75 1.64 12.94
C TYR A 227 -13.68 2.58 12.40
N PHE A 228 -13.25 3.51 13.24
CA PHE A 228 -12.21 4.48 12.91
C PHE A 228 -11.18 4.54 14.03
N ARG A 229 -9.88 4.51 13.67
CA ARG A 229 -8.77 4.70 14.61
C ARG A 229 -7.80 5.71 14.05
N ALA A 230 -7.37 6.67 14.87
CA ALA A 230 -6.41 7.66 14.43
C ALA A 230 -5.53 8.16 15.57
N ASP A 231 -4.43 8.79 15.22
CA ASP A 231 -3.55 9.44 16.18
C ASP A 231 -4.13 10.79 16.69
N ALA A 232 -3.35 11.48 17.50
CA ALA A 232 -3.75 12.73 18.12
C ALA A 232 -3.94 13.89 17.12
N ALA A 233 -3.39 13.79 15.92
CA ALA A 233 -3.59 14.79 14.89
C ALA A 233 -5.05 14.85 14.41
N PHE A 234 -5.75 13.71 14.47
CA PHE A 234 -7.18 13.60 14.12
C PHE A 234 -8.12 13.86 15.32
N ALA A 235 -7.61 14.30 16.46
CA ALA A 235 -8.40 14.64 17.64
C ALA A 235 -9.08 16.01 17.46
N LYS A 236 -9.96 16.14 16.49
CA LYS A 236 -10.68 17.37 16.13
C LYS A 236 -12.18 17.19 16.31
N PRO A 237 -12.92 18.20 16.85
CA PRO A 237 -14.37 18.12 17.06
C PRO A 237 -15.14 17.72 15.81
N GLU A 238 -14.83 18.36 14.69
CA GLU A 238 -15.49 18.10 13.40
C GLU A 238 -15.33 16.66 12.90
N ILE A 239 -14.28 15.95 13.32
CA ILE A 239 -14.09 14.55 13.00
C ILE A 239 -14.98 13.66 13.88
N TYR A 240 -15.07 13.96 15.17
CA TYR A 240 -15.96 13.21 16.07
C TYR A 240 -17.41 13.34 15.65
N GLU A 241 -17.85 14.55 15.31
CA GLU A 241 -19.20 14.87 14.88
C GLU A 241 -19.56 14.13 13.58
N ASP A 242 -18.71 14.21 12.57
CA ASP A 242 -18.91 13.51 11.29
C ASP A 242 -18.95 11.96 11.46
N LEU A 243 -18.07 11.41 12.31
CA LEU A 243 -18.07 9.97 12.60
C LEU A 243 -19.32 9.52 13.35
N GLU A 244 -19.79 10.32 14.33
CA GLU A 244 -20.98 10.06 15.12
C GLU A 244 -22.25 10.15 14.27
N GLU A 245 -22.35 11.16 13.40
CA GLU A 245 -23.45 11.34 12.46
C GLU A 245 -23.60 10.14 11.51
N ARG A 246 -22.46 9.58 11.07
CA ARG A 246 -22.41 8.40 10.19
C ARG A 246 -22.51 7.06 10.91
N GLY A 247 -22.62 7.06 12.24
CA GLY A 247 -22.72 5.84 13.05
C GLY A 247 -21.42 5.03 13.15
N PHE A 248 -20.27 5.66 12.95
CA PHE A 248 -18.97 5.01 13.18
C PHE A 248 -18.70 4.83 14.67
N LEU A 249 -18.08 3.70 15.02
CA LEU A 249 -17.43 3.53 16.31
C LEU A 249 -15.95 3.91 16.18
N TYR A 250 -15.46 4.73 17.11
CA TYR A 250 -14.10 5.24 16.98
C TYR A 250 -13.27 5.14 18.27
N ALA A 251 -11.96 5.15 18.10
CA ALA A 251 -10.96 5.33 19.15
C ALA A 251 -9.82 6.21 18.62
N ILE A 252 -9.72 7.44 19.09
CA ILE A 252 -8.76 8.44 18.62
C ILE A 252 -7.91 8.87 19.81
N ARG A 253 -6.57 8.93 19.61
CA ARG A 253 -5.67 9.46 20.65
C ARG A 253 -6.00 10.90 20.95
N LEU A 254 -6.14 11.23 22.23
CA LEU A 254 -6.36 12.59 22.69
C LEU A 254 -5.05 13.14 23.27
N PRO A 255 -4.60 14.33 22.86
CA PRO A 255 -3.45 14.98 23.51
C PRO A 255 -3.69 15.18 25.00
N SER A 256 -2.64 14.99 25.79
CA SER A 256 -2.71 15.23 27.24
C SER A 256 -2.83 16.73 27.54
N ASN A 257 -3.61 17.07 28.56
CA ASN A 257 -3.70 18.40 29.12
C ASN A 257 -3.86 18.35 30.66
N ASN A 258 -3.74 19.47 31.32
CA ASN A 258 -3.79 19.55 32.80
C ASN A 258 -5.13 19.07 33.39
N ILE A 259 -6.23 19.28 32.69
CA ILE A 259 -7.57 18.83 33.15
C ILE A 259 -7.63 17.30 33.12
N LEU A 260 -7.20 16.69 31.99
CA LEU A 260 -7.15 15.23 31.85
C LEU A 260 -6.23 14.59 32.89
N GLN A 261 -5.08 15.22 33.19
CA GLN A 261 -4.16 14.74 34.24
C GLN A 261 -4.81 14.78 35.63
N ARG A 262 -5.55 15.84 35.96
CA ARG A 262 -6.30 15.93 37.23
C ARG A 262 -7.36 14.85 37.36
N LEU A 263 -8.09 14.53 36.28
CA LEU A 263 -9.14 13.50 36.30
C LEU A 263 -8.63 12.08 36.56
N ILE A 264 -7.32 11.85 36.44
CA ILE A 264 -6.67 10.54 36.70
C ILE A 264 -5.67 10.62 37.85
N GLN A 265 -5.71 11.66 38.67
CA GLN A 265 -4.70 11.90 39.72
C GLN A 265 -4.47 10.69 40.60
N ASP A 266 -5.52 9.95 40.96
CA ASP A 266 -5.43 8.74 41.79
C ASP A 266 -4.61 7.63 41.12
N LEU A 267 -4.62 7.55 39.78
CA LEU A 267 -3.86 6.58 39.01
C LEU A 267 -2.39 6.99 38.82
N LEU A 268 -2.06 8.25 39.07
CA LEU A 268 -0.70 8.80 38.98
C LEU A 268 0.11 8.58 40.25
N THR A 269 -0.49 8.03 41.29
CA THR A 269 0.22 7.62 42.50
C THR A 269 0.88 6.28 42.23
N ARG A 270 2.19 6.20 42.51
CA ARG A 270 2.96 4.97 42.28
C ARG A 270 2.45 3.87 43.19
N PRO A 271 2.13 2.68 42.69
CA PRO A 271 1.74 1.53 43.49
C PRO A 271 2.83 1.17 44.50
N VAL A 272 2.45 0.96 45.76
CA VAL A 272 3.36 0.60 46.86
C VAL A 272 3.87 -0.82 46.66
N GLY A 273 5.14 -1.05 47.00
CA GLY A 273 5.79 -2.37 47.01
C GLY A 273 6.92 -2.48 45.97
N ARG A 274 7.50 -3.68 45.88
CA ARG A 274 8.61 -3.96 44.97
C ARG A 274 8.11 -3.86 43.50
N PRO A 275 8.77 -3.08 42.63
CA PRO A 275 8.37 -2.96 41.24
C PRO A 275 8.39 -4.33 40.55
N PRO A 276 7.29 -4.76 39.96
CA PRO A 276 7.26 -6.00 39.19
C PRO A 276 8.05 -5.87 37.87
N ARG A 277 8.54 -7.01 37.36
CA ARG A 277 9.26 -7.03 36.04
C ARG A 277 8.37 -6.58 34.86
N LYS A 278 7.06 -6.81 34.96
CA LYS A 278 6.10 -6.35 33.94
C LYS A 278 5.50 -5.03 34.39
N PRO A 279 5.20 -4.11 33.43
CA PRO A 279 4.55 -2.85 33.77
C PRO A 279 3.21 -3.07 34.48
N ILE A 280 2.93 -2.25 35.51
CA ILE A 280 1.58 -2.16 36.09
C ILE A 280 0.76 -1.24 35.18
N VAL A 281 -0.37 -1.73 34.70
CA VAL A 281 -1.24 -1.00 33.79
C VAL A 281 -2.58 -0.73 34.47
N LEU A 282 -2.87 0.55 34.65
CA LEU A 282 -4.12 1.05 35.23
C LEU A 282 -4.96 1.73 34.14
N TYR A 283 -6.27 1.78 34.33
CA TYR A 283 -7.19 2.38 33.37
C TYR A 283 -8.13 3.34 34.09
N GLY A 284 -8.27 4.56 33.54
CA GLY A 284 -9.32 5.50 33.87
C GLY A 284 -10.43 5.47 32.81
N ASP A 285 -11.66 5.76 33.21
CA ASP A 285 -12.82 5.76 32.31
C ASP A 285 -13.79 6.84 32.80
N PHE A 286 -13.93 7.92 32.03
CA PHE A 286 -14.68 9.10 32.44
C PHE A 286 -15.25 9.89 31.28
N MET A 287 -16.24 10.74 31.56
CA MET A 287 -16.76 11.70 30.59
C MET A 287 -15.96 13.00 30.67
N TYR A 288 -15.54 13.51 29.52
CA TYR A 288 -14.78 14.74 29.38
C TYR A 288 -15.38 15.62 28.30
N ARG A 289 -15.37 16.94 28.54
CA ARG A 289 -15.75 17.96 27.56
C ARG A 289 -14.62 18.99 27.45
N SER A 290 -14.06 19.16 26.28
CA SER A 290 -13.19 20.28 25.95
C SER A 290 -14.01 21.51 25.65
N ALA A 291 -13.45 22.72 25.81
CA ALA A 291 -14.13 23.96 25.49
C ALA A 291 -14.60 24.04 24.03
N SER A 292 -13.88 23.39 23.11
CA SER A 292 -14.24 23.36 21.69
C SER A 292 -15.23 22.26 21.30
N TRP A 293 -15.69 21.42 22.25
CA TRP A 293 -16.61 20.32 21.96
C TRP A 293 -18.07 20.70 22.18
N ASP A 294 -18.95 20.27 21.30
CA ASP A 294 -20.41 20.42 21.41
C ASP A 294 -21.00 19.70 22.66
N LYS A 295 -20.43 18.52 22.98
CA LYS A 295 -20.91 17.67 24.08
C LYS A 295 -19.76 16.94 24.78
N SER A 296 -20.07 16.35 25.93
CA SER A 296 -19.14 15.45 26.63
C SER A 296 -18.98 14.14 25.86
N ARG A 297 -17.74 13.67 25.76
CA ARG A 297 -17.40 12.36 25.16
C ARG A 297 -16.65 11.50 26.17
N ARG A 298 -16.80 10.19 26.04
CA ARG A 298 -16.09 9.23 26.86
C ARG A 298 -14.60 9.26 26.52
N VAL A 299 -13.77 9.34 27.56
CA VAL A 299 -12.32 9.27 27.46
C VAL A 299 -11.82 8.11 28.32
N VAL A 300 -10.99 7.27 27.72
CA VAL A 300 -10.28 6.20 28.40
C VAL A 300 -8.83 6.60 28.57
N ALA A 301 -8.37 6.59 29.82
CA ALA A 301 -6.96 6.78 30.15
C ALA A 301 -6.27 5.44 30.35
N LYS A 302 -5.03 5.34 29.89
CA LYS A 302 -4.10 4.24 30.18
C LYS A 302 -2.90 4.81 30.91
N VAL A 303 -2.58 4.28 32.09
CA VAL A 303 -1.43 4.66 32.90
C VAL A 303 -0.54 3.44 33.05
N GLU A 304 0.73 3.55 32.68
CA GLU A 304 1.69 2.44 32.70
C GLU A 304 2.89 2.79 33.58
N TRP A 305 3.07 2.02 34.65
CA TRP A 305 4.21 2.13 35.55
C TRP A 305 5.27 1.10 35.13
N HIS A 306 6.38 1.56 34.58
CA HIS A 306 7.51 0.73 34.20
C HIS A 306 8.56 0.69 35.30
N GLN A 307 9.25 -0.43 35.40
CA GLN A 307 10.37 -0.58 36.34
C GLN A 307 11.49 0.40 35.96
N GLY A 308 11.98 1.17 36.93
CA GLY A 308 13.06 2.14 36.71
C GLY A 308 12.63 3.51 36.18
N GLU A 309 11.37 3.69 35.77
CA GLU A 309 10.84 5.02 35.38
C GLU A 309 10.29 5.77 36.61
N LEU A 310 10.61 7.06 36.71
CA LEU A 310 10.16 7.92 37.81
C LEU A 310 8.68 8.28 37.69
N PHE A 311 8.20 8.51 36.46
CA PHE A 311 6.84 8.89 36.13
C PHE A 311 6.14 7.83 35.27
N PRO A 312 4.81 7.68 35.39
CA PRO A 312 4.08 6.76 34.54
C PRO A 312 3.92 7.30 33.12
N ARG A 313 3.84 6.40 32.16
CA ARG A 313 3.43 6.74 30.79
C ARG A 313 1.93 6.82 30.73
N VAL A 314 1.41 7.96 30.28
CA VAL A 314 -0.03 8.23 30.22
C VAL A 314 -0.49 8.40 28.76
N GLY A 315 -1.65 7.83 28.46
CA GLY A 315 -2.29 8.01 27.17
C GLY A 315 -3.80 8.12 27.31
N PHE A 316 -4.40 9.05 26.58
CA PHE A 316 -5.86 9.27 26.55
C PHE A 316 -6.42 8.89 25.19
N ILE A 317 -7.59 8.28 25.17
CA ILE A 317 -8.31 7.87 23.97
C ILE A 317 -9.75 8.35 24.11
N VAL A 318 -10.19 9.21 23.19
CA VAL A 318 -11.60 9.57 23.05
C VAL A 318 -12.32 8.50 22.23
N THR A 319 -13.53 8.12 22.67
CA THR A 319 -14.27 7.02 22.06
C THR A 319 -15.78 7.13 22.31
N ASN A 320 -16.57 6.57 21.38
CA ASN A 320 -18.00 6.31 21.55
C ASN A 320 -18.32 4.81 21.73
N MET A 321 -17.29 3.96 21.83
CA MET A 321 -17.46 2.52 22.01
C MET A 321 -17.92 2.19 23.42
N SER A 322 -18.81 1.21 23.60
CA SER A 322 -19.28 0.71 24.89
C SER A 322 -18.35 -0.33 25.55
N ALA A 323 -17.26 -0.73 24.87
CA ALA A 323 -16.31 -1.73 25.39
C ALA A 323 -15.64 -1.25 26.69
N ARG A 324 -15.24 -2.19 27.58
CA ARG A 324 -14.46 -1.86 28.78
C ARG A 324 -13.16 -1.15 28.41
N ALA A 325 -12.65 -0.28 29.28
CA ALA A 325 -11.44 0.54 29.07
C ALA A 325 -10.27 -0.25 28.46
N LYS A 326 -9.95 -1.41 29.04
CA LYS A 326 -8.92 -2.34 28.51
C LYS A 326 -9.20 -2.79 27.06
N GLY A 327 -10.47 -2.97 26.71
CA GLY A 327 -10.94 -3.34 25.37
C GLY A 327 -10.71 -2.20 24.36
N VAL A 328 -11.05 -0.97 24.74
CA VAL A 328 -10.81 0.24 23.94
C VAL A 328 -9.33 0.44 23.67
N VAL A 329 -8.49 0.33 24.71
CA VAL A 329 -7.02 0.45 24.56
C VAL A 329 -6.46 -0.64 23.65
N ARG A 330 -6.89 -1.90 23.80
CA ARG A 330 -6.47 -3.00 22.93
C ARG A 330 -6.91 -2.76 21.47
N PHE A 331 -8.12 -2.26 21.27
CA PHE A 331 -8.61 -1.89 19.94
C PHE A 331 -7.77 -0.78 19.33
N TYR A 332 -7.50 0.28 20.08
CA TYR A 332 -6.67 1.41 19.64
C TYR A 332 -5.24 0.98 19.29
N ASN A 333 -4.61 0.15 20.10
CA ASN A 333 -3.24 -0.32 19.87
C ASN A 333 -3.09 -1.09 18.54
N GLY A 334 -4.18 -1.65 18.00
CA GLY A 334 -4.18 -2.24 16.66
C GLY A 334 -3.88 -1.23 15.54
N ARG A 335 -3.90 0.09 15.79
CA ARG A 335 -3.50 1.13 14.84
C ARG A 335 -2.04 1.00 14.39
N GLY A 336 -1.15 0.50 15.25
CA GLY A 336 0.26 0.27 14.90
C GLY A 336 0.47 -0.60 13.65
N THR A 337 -0.54 -1.35 13.21
CA THR A 337 -0.46 -2.09 11.94
C THR A 337 -0.50 -1.16 10.72
N ALA A 338 -1.18 -0.01 10.78
CA ALA A 338 -1.19 0.97 9.69
C ALA A 338 0.21 1.57 9.46
N GLU A 339 0.93 1.86 10.55
CA GLU A 339 2.34 2.29 10.47
C GLU A 339 3.22 1.24 9.78
N GLN A 340 2.97 -0.04 10.04
CA GLN A 340 3.69 -1.13 9.38
C GLN A 340 3.38 -1.17 7.89
N TRP A 341 2.13 -0.97 7.46
CA TRP A 341 1.76 -0.93 6.05
C TRP A 341 2.38 0.27 5.33
N ILE A 342 2.44 1.43 5.98
CA ILE A 342 3.16 2.60 5.46
C ILE A 342 4.65 2.28 5.27
N LYS A 343 5.28 1.61 6.24
CA LYS A 343 6.68 1.16 6.13
C LYS A 343 6.88 0.19 4.98
N GLU A 344 5.94 -0.74 4.78
CA GLU A 344 5.99 -1.67 3.63
C GLU A 344 5.94 -0.91 2.29
N GLY A 345 5.05 0.07 2.14
CA GLY A 345 5.01 0.90 0.94
C GLY A 345 6.31 1.69 0.71
N LYS A 346 6.92 2.22 1.78
CA LYS A 346 8.20 2.94 1.71
C LYS A 346 9.37 2.06 1.28
N TYR A 347 9.48 0.86 1.86
CA TYR A 347 10.69 0.05 1.72
C TYR A 347 10.58 -1.07 0.68
N ALA A 348 9.37 -1.51 0.35
CA ALA A 348 9.18 -2.52 -0.68
C ALA A 348 8.93 -1.92 -2.06
N LEU A 349 8.17 -0.83 -2.14
CA LEU A 349 7.73 -0.23 -3.39
C LEU A 349 8.35 1.15 -3.64
N ASN A 350 9.02 1.75 -2.64
CA ASN A 350 9.61 3.10 -2.74
C ASN A 350 8.60 4.21 -3.03
N TRP A 351 7.38 4.13 -2.54
CA TRP A 351 6.31 5.09 -2.87
C TRP A 351 6.58 6.54 -2.39
N THR A 352 7.63 6.74 -1.62
CA THR A 352 8.14 8.08 -1.27
C THR A 352 9.03 8.70 -2.34
N ARG A 353 9.38 7.98 -3.41
CA ARG A 353 10.15 8.50 -4.53
C ARG A 353 9.25 9.25 -5.51
N LEU A 354 8.89 10.46 -5.11
CA LEU A 354 8.07 11.38 -5.90
C LEU A 354 9.01 12.43 -6.49
N SER A 355 9.54 12.17 -7.68
CA SER A 355 10.65 12.93 -8.29
C SER A 355 10.24 13.80 -9.49
N CYS A 356 8.95 13.95 -9.75
CA CYS A 356 8.45 14.81 -10.82
C CYS A 356 8.50 16.29 -10.41
N LYS A 357 8.73 17.20 -11.36
CA LYS A 357 8.69 18.64 -11.12
C LYS A 357 7.28 19.10 -10.76
N GLN A 358 6.29 18.64 -11.50
CA GLN A 358 4.88 19.02 -11.34
C GLN A 358 4.20 18.23 -10.22
N PHE A 359 3.34 18.89 -9.46
CA PHE A 359 2.61 18.29 -8.34
C PHE A 359 1.66 17.18 -8.79
N ASP A 360 0.91 17.39 -9.86
CA ASP A 360 -0.05 16.40 -10.37
C ASP A 360 0.64 15.14 -10.92
N SER A 361 1.82 15.27 -11.51
CA SER A 361 2.62 14.10 -11.90
C SER A 361 3.07 13.28 -10.66
N ASN A 362 3.37 13.94 -9.54
CA ASN A 362 3.65 13.25 -8.29
C ASN A 362 2.39 12.62 -7.66
N ARG A 363 1.21 13.24 -7.82
CA ARG A 363 -0.09 12.62 -7.45
C ARG A 363 -0.34 11.34 -8.25
N VAL A 364 -0.07 11.36 -9.55
CA VAL A 364 -0.13 10.17 -10.41
C VAL A 364 0.82 9.09 -9.90
N ARG A 365 2.09 9.42 -9.65
CA ARG A 365 3.07 8.44 -9.14
C ARG A 365 2.60 7.81 -7.83
N LEU A 366 2.11 8.61 -6.88
CA LEU A 366 1.56 8.08 -5.63
C LEU A 366 0.39 7.13 -5.87
N GLY A 367 -0.56 7.50 -6.75
CA GLY A 367 -1.69 6.66 -7.12
C GLY A 367 -1.26 5.31 -7.73
N LEU A 368 -0.29 5.32 -8.62
CA LEU A 368 0.28 4.10 -9.23
C LEU A 368 0.98 3.20 -8.20
N PHE A 369 1.70 3.79 -7.24
CA PHE A 369 2.28 3.05 -6.13
C PHE A 369 1.22 2.42 -5.21
N VAL A 370 0.11 3.13 -4.96
CA VAL A 370 -1.02 2.60 -4.17
C VAL A 370 -1.65 1.39 -4.87
N LEU A 371 -1.84 1.46 -6.20
CA LEU A 371 -2.32 0.31 -6.97
C LEU A 371 -1.35 -0.88 -6.89
N ALA A 372 -0.05 -0.65 -7.02
CA ALA A 372 0.97 -1.69 -6.90
C ALA A 372 1.00 -2.30 -5.48
N TYR A 373 0.88 -1.46 -4.45
CA TYR A 373 0.76 -1.89 -3.06
C TYR A 373 -0.45 -2.80 -2.86
N ASN A 374 -1.61 -2.37 -3.31
CA ASN A 374 -2.85 -3.13 -3.18
C ASN A 374 -2.80 -4.45 -3.94
N LEU A 375 -2.26 -4.48 -5.16
CA LEU A 375 -2.06 -5.72 -5.91
C LEU A 375 -1.16 -6.71 -5.13
N GLY A 376 -0.07 -6.21 -4.52
CA GLY A 376 0.81 -6.99 -3.64
C GLY A 376 0.07 -7.53 -2.42
N ASN A 377 -0.72 -6.69 -1.75
CA ASN A 377 -1.49 -7.07 -0.57
C ASN A 377 -2.62 -8.06 -0.89
N PHE A 378 -3.28 -7.91 -2.04
CA PHE A 378 -4.35 -8.84 -2.46
C PHE A 378 -3.81 -10.25 -2.65
N LEU A 379 -2.65 -10.43 -3.29
CA LEU A 379 -2.02 -11.75 -3.37
C LEU A 379 -1.75 -12.32 -1.97
N ARG A 380 -1.14 -11.51 -1.08
CA ARG A 380 -0.80 -11.90 0.29
C ARG A 380 -2.00 -12.43 1.06
N ARG A 381 -3.11 -11.69 1.04
CA ARG A 381 -4.27 -12.03 1.87
C ARG A 381 -5.23 -13.05 1.26
N LEU A 382 -5.31 -13.12 -0.08
CA LEU A 382 -6.29 -13.96 -0.77
C LEU A 382 -5.71 -15.29 -1.28
N ALA A 383 -4.44 -15.30 -1.70
CA ALA A 383 -3.87 -16.43 -2.42
C ALA A 383 -2.66 -17.11 -1.76
N LEU A 384 -2.00 -16.47 -0.77
CA LEU A 384 -0.86 -17.12 -0.13
C LEU A 384 -1.26 -18.27 0.79
N PRO A 385 -0.54 -19.41 0.76
CA PRO A 385 -0.62 -20.48 1.75
C PRO A 385 -0.28 -19.99 3.16
N ARG A 386 -0.76 -20.73 4.18
CA ARG A 386 -0.59 -20.34 5.59
C ARG A 386 0.87 -20.18 5.99
N GLU A 387 1.75 -21.01 5.47
CA GLU A 387 3.18 -21.06 5.77
C GLU A 387 3.90 -19.75 5.41
N ILE A 388 3.46 -19.08 4.37
CA ILE A 388 4.06 -17.84 3.84
C ILE A 388 3.15 -16.62 3.91
N LYS A 389 1.96 -16.75 4.51
CA LYS A 389 0.98 -15.65 4.61
C LYS A 389 1.52 -14.44 5.41
N HIS A 390 2.49 -14.67 6.27
CA HIS A 390 3.17 -13.66 7.08
C HIS A 390 4.26 -12.87 6.32
N TRP A 391 4.58 -13.24 5.07
CA TRP A 391 5.61 -12.56 4.30
C TRP A 391 5.25 -11.09 4.08
N SER A 392 6.22 -10.20 4.33
CA SER A 392 6.11 -8.78 3.99
C SER A 392 6.11 -8.59 2.47
N LEU A 393 5.66 -7.43 1.99
CA LEU A 393 5.73 -7.09 0.57
C LEU A 393 7.18 -7.14 0.06
N ARG A 394 8.16 -6.74 0.89
CA ARG A 394 9.58 -6.87 0.54
C ARG A 394 9.99 -8.31 0.35
N THR A 395 9.53 -9.21 1.22
CA THR A 395 9.81 -10.65 1.10
C THR A 395 9.14 -11.25 -0.14
N LEU A 396 7.90 -10.83 -0.45
CA LEU A 396 7.21 -11.23 -1.67
C LEU A 396 7.98 -10.78 -2.92
N LEU A 397 8.44 -9.54 -2.93
CA LEU A 397 9.25 -9.02 -4.02
C LEU A 397 10.50 -9.86 -4.22
N THR A 398 11.28 -10.11 -3.17
CA THR A 398 12.58 -10.78 -3.29
C THR A 398 12.49 -12.28 -3.51
N LYS A 399 11.47 -12.96 -2.96
CA LYS A 399 11.36 -14.43 -3.02
C LYS A 399 10.36 -14.95 -4.04
N LEU A 400 9.25 -14.22 -4.27
CA LEU A 400 8.19 -14.69 -5.16
C LEU A 400 8.21 -13.99 -6.52
N ILE A 401 8.42 -12.65 -6.56
CA ILE A 401 8.46 -11.92 -7.84
C ILE A 401 9.80 -12.17 -8.55
N LYS A 402 10.91 -11.97 -7.82
CA LYS A 402 12.26 -12.11 -8.37
C LYS A 402 12.68 -13.59 -8.54
N ILE A 403 11.98 -14.27 -9.44
CA ILE A 403 12.34 -15.64 -9.85
C ILE A 403 12.91 -15.60 -11.26
N GLY A 404 14.15 -16.04 -11.41
CA GLY A 404 14.81 -16.17 -12.72
C GLY A 404 14.14 -17.26 -13.55
N ALA A 405 13.96 -17.00 -14.84
CA ALA A 405 13.48 -18.02 -15.77
C ALA A 405 14.09 -17.87 -17.17
N LYS A 406 14.36 -18.98 -17.81
CA LYS A 406 14.68 -19.07 -19.23
C LYS A 406 13.40 -19.26 -20.04
N VAL A 407 13.23 -18.48 -21.10
CA VAL A 407 12.04 -18.58 -21.95
C VAL A 407 12.35 -19.44 -23.18
N VAL A 408 11.61 -20.53 -23.32
CA VAL A 408 11.70 -21.43 -24.46
C VAL A 408 10.39 -21.37 -25.24
N ARG A 409 10.48 -21.22 -26.54
CA ARG A 409 9.32 -21.13 -27.43
C ARG A 409 9.22 -22.33 -28.32
N HIS A 410 8.08 -23.01 -28.27
CA HIS A 410 7.65 -24.02 -29.22
C HIS A 410 6.49 -23.47 -30.09
N SER A 411 6.11 -24.15 -31.13
CA SER A 411 5.08 -23.65 -32.08
C SER A 411 3.78 -23.23 -31.39
N LYS A 412 3.30 -23.97 -30.39
CA LYS A 412 2.04 -23.74 -29.67
C LYS A 412 2.20 -23.11 -28.27
N TYR A 413 3.37 -23.20 -27.64
CA TYR A 413 3.58 -22.88 -26.24
C TYR A 413 4.80 -22.00 -26.02
N VAL A 414 4.68 -21.08 -25.06
CA VAL A 414 5.80 -20.34 -24.46
C VAL A 414 6.00 -20.90 -23.06
N THR A 415 7.16 -21.48 -22.80
CA THR A 415 7.50 -22.09 -21.52
C THR A 415 8.52 -21.22 -20.79
N PHE A 416 8.16 -20.82 -19.58
CA PHE A 416 9.07 -20.17 -18.63
C PHE A 416 9.65 -21.25 -17.72
N GLN A 417 10.92 -21.61 -17.96
CA GLN A 417 11.66 -22.57 -17.14
C GLN A 417 12.20 -21.85 -15.91
N MET A 418 11.45 -21.91 -14.81
CA MET A 418 11.70 -21.14 -13.58
C MET A 418 12.76 -21.83 -12.70
N ALA A 419 13.58 -21.02 -12.04
CA ALA A 419 14.51 -21.47 -11.02
C ALA A 419 13.81 -21.76 -9.69
N GLU A 420 14.11 -22.88 -9.05
CA GLU A 420 13.60 -23.25 -7.73
C GLU A 420 14.62 -22.89 -6.65
N VAL A 421 14.69 -21.62 -6.26
CA VAL A 421 15.61 -21.14 -5.22
C VAL A 421 14.88 -20.87 -3.91
N ALA A 422 13.98 -19.90 -3.91
CA ALA A 422 13.25 -19.49 -2.70
C ALA A 422 11.80 -20.01 -2.66
N VAL A 423 11.25 -20.38 -3.81
CA VAL A 423 9.88 -20.88 -3.97
C VAL A 423 9.95 -22.18 -4.76
N SER A 424 9.47 -23.27 -4.18
CA SER A 424 9.40 -24.56 -4.86
C SER A 424 8.24 -24.60 -5.86
N LYS A 425 8.32 -25.51 -6.84
CA LYS A 425 7.23 -25.83 -7.78
C LYS A 425 5.91 -26.09 -7.05
N LYS A 426 5.95 -26.87 -5.95
CA LYS A 426 4.78 -27.22 -5.14
C LYS A 426 4.11 -25.97 -4.55
N LEU A 427 4.90 -25.08 -3.95
CA LEU A 427 4.42 -23.85 -3.34
C LEU A 427 3.83 -22.90 -4.39
N PHE A 428 4.49 -22.73 -5.53
CA PHE A 428 4.00 -21.89 -6.61
C PHE A 428 2.70 -22.44 -7.22
N ALA A 429 2.61 -23.75 -7.41
CA ALA A 429 1.38 -24.41 -7.89
C ALA A 429 0.21 -24.22 -6.91
N GLU A 430 0.47 -24.27 -5.60
CA GLU A 430 -0.57 -24.01 -4.59
C GLU A 430 -1.07 -22.56 -4.68
N ILE A 431 -0.19 -21.57 -4.87
CA ILE A 431 -0.60 -20.17 -5.08
C ILE A 431 -1.52 -20.07 -6.29
N LEU A 432 -1.15 -20.63 -7.43
CA LEU A 432 -1.98 -20.60 -8.64
C LEU A 432 -3.33 -21.30 -8.43
N LEU A 433 -3.35 -22.43 -7.73
CA LEU A 433 -4.60 -23.12 -7.40
C LEU A 433 -5.54 -22.26 -6.55
N ARG A 434 -4.98 -21.53 -5.56
CA ARG A 434 -5.75 -20.60 -4.73
C ARG A 434 -6.29 -19.42 -5.54
N ILE A 435 -5.50 -18.86 -6.45
CA ILE A 435 -5.96 -17.83 -7.39
C ILE A 435 -7.10 -18.35 -8.26
N LYS A 436 -6.96 -19.57 -8.81
CA LYS A 436 -8.02 -20.20 -9.63
C LYS A 436 -9.35 -20.33 -8.86
N LYS A 437 -9.32 -20.64 -7.57
CA LYS A 437 -10.53 -20.70 -6.72
C LYS A 437 -11.22 -19.34 -6.59
N LEU A 438 -10.49 -18.24 -6.64
CA LEU A 438 -11.08 -16.88 -6.60
C LEU A 438 -11.94 -16.56 -7.83
N ARG A 439 -11.69 -17.19 -8.99
CA ARG A 439 -12.55 -17.03 -10.18
C ARG A 439 -13.93 -17.65 -9.99
N CYS A 440 -14.02 -18.75 -9.24
CA CYS A 440 -15.26 -19.49 -9.04
C CYS A 440 -16.14 -18.93 -7.90
N CYS A 441 -15.58 -18.09 -7.03
CA CYS A 441 -16.29 -17.44 -5.94
C CYS A 441 -16.91 -16.12 -6.44
N THR A 442 -17.97 -16.18 -7.25
CA THR A 442 -18.95 -15.10 -7.34
C THR A 442 -19.87 -15.26 -6.14
N ALA A 443 -19.77 -14.31 -5.19
CA ALA A 443 -20.63 -14.25 -4.01
C ALA A 443 -22.05 -13.90 -4.39
#